data_ddad00352abb9d284eea27532cb777cf
#
_entry.id   ddad00352abb9d284eea27532cb777cf
#
_cell.length_a   1.000
_cell.length_b   1.000
_cell.length_c   1.000
_cell.angle_alpha   90.00
_cell.angle_beta   90.00
_cell.angle_gamma   90.00
#
_symmetry.space_group_name_H-M   'P 1'
#
loop_
_entity.id
_entity.type
_entity.pdbx_description
1 polymer ?
#
loop_
_entity_poly.entity_id
_entity_poly.type
_entity_poly.pdbx_seq_one_letter_code
_entity_poly.pdbx_strand_id
1 'polypeptide(L)'
;MKYLNLIRFKNLIMIIVMQCVIRYAIAQIEDIDITLSTLGLLFLILATVLIAAGGYVINDIYDVVADKINKAKKRIVGISVDEKQAKLIYFTLTFTGLGLGFILTNLMAHPIYFIYFLLSAGSLYLYARFIKKYALIGNLLVSILVGLSVILVPLFELVPAINTSNNEEQLGAFMVFISVGIFAFAITLIRELVKDIEDIQGDHVAGYKTLPIVLGAQRTARFSVVLTLIIITFTSWYTFTFLYDYKIAVATVFFAIIGPLGYCCSKLWEATKKSELSHVSLILKVIMFVGICIIPLLIHAIYYA
;
A
#
# COMPACT_ATOMS: atom_id res chain seq x y z
N MET A 1 23.74 2.79 6.15
CA MET A 1 22.47 3.46 6.41
C MET A 1 21.86 4.22 5.21
N LYS A 2 22.67 4.95 4.39
CA LYS A 2 22.15 5.74 3.27
C LYS A 2 21.33 4.93 2.25
N TYR A 3 21.76 3.75 1.86
CA TYR A 3 21.05 2.88 0.91
C TYR A 3 19.74 2.32 1.48
N LEU A 4 19.71 1.94 2.77
CA LEU A 4 18.50 1.48 3.45
C LEU A 4 17.44 2.58 3.52
N ASN A 5 17.87 3.83 3.72
CA ASN A 5 16.97 4.97 3.70
C ASN A 5 16.45 5.27 2.28
N LEU A 6 17.30 5.14 1.24
CA LEU A 6 16.94 5.35 -0.15
C LEU A 6 15.83 4.40 -0.60
N ILE A 7 15.94 3.12 -0.27
CA ILE A 7 14.92 2.11 -0.57
C ILE A 7 13.74 2.12 0.41
N ARG A 8 13.74 3.01 1.41
CA ARG A 8 12.73 3.09 2.48
C ARG A 8 12.49 1.75 3.17
N PHE A 9 13.57 1.11 3.63
CA PHE A 9 13.60 -0.25 4.17
C PHE A 9 12.47 -0.57 5.17
N LYS A 10 12.09 0.39 6.05
CA LYS A 10 10.96 0.20 6.98
C LYS A 10 9.63 -0.06 6.27
N ASN A 11 9.40 0.53 5.09
CA ASN A 11 8.19 0.28 4.31
C ASN A 11 8.27 -1.09 3.60
N LEU A 12 9.47 -1.49 3.16
CA LEU A 12 9.66 -2.82 2.56
C LEU A 12 9.42 -3.93 3.57
N ILE A 13 9.84 -3.78 4.83
CA ILE A 13 9.50 -4.72 5.92
C ILE A 13 7.98 -4.84 6.08
N MET A 14 7.23 -3.74 6.01
CA MET A 14 5.77 -3.80 6.10
C MET A 14 5.16 -4.64 4.96
N ILE A 15 5.70 -4.53 3.73
CA ILE A 15 5.25 -5.36 2.60
C ILE A 15 5.55 -6.84 2.86
N ILE A 16 6.77 -7.17 3.32
CA ILE A 16 7.15 -8.55 3.65
C ILE A 16 6.21 -9.12 4.72
N VAL A 17 6.05 -8.40 5.84
CA VAL A 17 5.19 -8.85 6.95
C VAL A 17 3.76 -9.03 6.48
N MET A 18 3.23 -8.09 5.71
CA MET A 18 1.88 -8.16 5.15
C MET A 18 1.69 -9.41 4.28
N GLN A 19 2.60 -9.67 3.34
CA GLN A 19 2.50 -10.84 2.46
C GLN A 19 2.63 -12.16 3.22
N CYS A 20 3.52 -12.22 4.24
CA CYS A 20 3.63 -13.39 5.12
C CYS A 20 2.36 -13.61 5.97
N VAL A 21 1.78 -12.53 6.52
CA VAL A 21 0.56 -12.62 7.34
C VAL A 21 -0.63 -13.06 6.49
N ILE A 22 -0.76 -12.54 5.27
CA ILE A 22 -1.83 -12.96 4.35
C ILE A 22 -1.68 -14.45 4.00
N ARG A 23 -0.47 -14.89 3.66
CA ARG A 23 -0.21 -16.31 3.38
C ARG A 23 -0.53 -17.22 4.56
N TYR A 24 -0.13 -16.79 5.77
CA TYR A 24 -0.47 -17.49 7.00
C TYR A 24 -1.99 -17.55 7.22
N ALA A 25 -2.69 -16.44 7.01
CA ALA A 25 -4.14 -16.36 7.16
C ALA A 25 -4.89 -17.26 6.15
N ILE A 26 -4.44 -17.31 4.88
CA ILE A 26 -4.98 -18.23 3.86
C ILE A 26 -4.80 -19.69 4.32
N ALA A 27 -3.62 -20.03 4.82
CA ALA A 27 -3.33 -21.40 5.26
C ALA A 27 -4.13 -21.87 6.48
N GLN A 28 -4.86 -20.96 7.15
CA GLN A 28 -5.74 -21.30 8.26
C GLN A 28 -7.17 -21.62 7.83
N ILE A 29 -7.55 -21.31 6.59
CA ILE A 29 -8.89 -21.60 6.09
C ILE A 29 -8.92 -23.09 5.66
N GLU A 30 -9.85 -23.85 6.24
CA GLU A 30 -10.07 -25.24 5.86
C GLU A 30 -10.65 -25.33 4.44
N ASP A 31 -10.42 -26.45 3.77
CA ASP A 31 -10.89 -26.76 2.41
C ASP A 31 -10.44 -25.77 1.31
N ILE A 32 -9.37 -24.99 1.57
CA ILE A 32 -8.78 -24.10 0.59
C ILE A 32 -7.48 -24.67 0.03
N ASP A 33 -7.44 -24.80 -1.29
CA ASP A 33 -6.25 -25.19 -2.02
C ASP A 33 -5.31 -23.99 -2.24
N ILE A 34 -4.01 -24.23 -2.09
CA ILE A 34 -2.96 -23.23 -2.29
C ILE A 34 -2.02 -23.64 -3.41
N THR A 35 -1.64 -22.69 -4.25
CA THR A 35 -0.83 -22.93 -5.44
C THR A 35 0.67 -22.82 -5.17
N LEU A 36 1.09 -21.83 -4.40
CA LEU A 36 2.51 -21.53 -4.24
C LEU A 36 3.19 -22.45 -3.23
N SER A 37 4.30 -23.04 -3.65
CA SER A 37 5.28 -23.61 -2.71
C SER A 37 5.94 -22.49 -1.86
N THR A 38 6.63 -22.87 -0.79
CA THR A 38 7.40 -21.92 0.03
C THR A 38 8.42 -21.13 -0.81
N LEU A 39 9.05 -21.75 -1.80
CA LEU A 39 9.97 -21.08 -2.72
C LEU A 39 9.22 -20.13 -3.66
N GLY A 40 8.03 -20.50 -4.15
CA GLY A 40 7.17 -19.63 -4.95
C GLY A 40 6.77 -18.37 -4.20
N LEU A 41 6.33 -18.53 -2.94
CA LEU A 41 6.02 -17.40 -2.07
C LEU A 41 7.25 -16.49 -1.87
N LEU A 42 8.44 -17.05 -1.65
CA LEU A 42 9.67 -16.28 -1.52
C LEU A 42 9.94 -15.44 -2.78
N PHE A 43 9.79 -16.02 -3.96
CA PHE A 43 9.94 -15.29 -5.24
C PHE A 43 8.92 -14.18 -5.38
N LEU A 44 7.65 -14.41 -4.99
CA LEU A 44 6.60 -13.38 -5.00
C LEU A 44 6.95 -12.20 -4.09
N ILE A 45 7.36 -12.48 -2.86
CA ILE A 45 7.77 -11.47 -1.87
C ILE A 45 8.98 -10.68 -2.39
N LEU A 46 10.02 -11.37 -2.84
CA LEU A 46 11.24 -10.72 -3.33
C LEU A 46 10.97 -9.87 -4.57
N ALA A 47 10.19 -10.36 -5.54
CA ALA A 47 9.82 -9.61 -6.73
C ALA A 47 9.05 -8.33 -6.36
N THR A 48 8.06 -8.44 -5.49
CA THR A 48 7.26 -7.29 -5.02
C THR A 48 8.13 -6.27 -4.30
N VAL A 49 8.97 -6.71 -3.38
CA VAL A 49 9.83 -5.84 -2.57
C VAL A 49 10.89 -5.14 -3.41
N LEU A 50 11.51 -5.84 -4.36
CA LEU A 50 12.53 -5.25 -5.23
C LEU A 50 11.93 -4.22 -6.20
N ILE A 51 10.77 -4.49 -6.78
CA ILE A 51 10.04 -3.53 -7.62
C ILE A 51 9.63 -2.30 -6.80
N ALA A 52 9.09 -2.49 -5.59
CA ALA A 52 8.74 -1.38 -4.70
C ALA A 52 9.97 -0.55 -4.28
N ALA A 53 11.10 -1.20 -3.98
CA ALA A 53 12.37 -0.55 -3.68
C ALA A 53 12.86 0.29 -4.86
N GLY A 54 12.81 -0.25 -6.08
CA GLY A 54 13.06 0.49 -7.32
C GLY A 54 12.16 1.71 -7.45
N GLY A 55 10.86 1.55 -7.16
CA GLY A 55 9.88 2.63 -7.14
C GLY A 55 10.24 3.77 -6.20
N TYR A 56 10.73 3.49 -5.00
CA TYR A 56 11.22 4.53 -4.09
C TYR A 56 12.45 5.25 -4.62
N VAL A 57 13.40 4.52 -5.20
CA VAL A 57 14.62 5.10 -5.76
C VAL A 57 14.31 6.01 -6.94
N ILE A 58 13.48 5.57 -7.89
CA ILE A 58 13.13 6.39 -9.06
C ILE A 58 12.34 7.63 -8.65
N ASN A 59 11.49 7.52 -7.62
CA ASN A 59 10.78 8.67 -7.09
C ASN A 59 11.74 9.71 -6.50
N ASP A 60 12.72 9.30 -5.68
CA ASP A 60 13.71 10.21 -5.09
C ASP A 60 14.63 10.86 -6.17
N ILE A 61 14.88 10.18 -7.32
CA ILE A 61 15.61 10.77 -8.45
C ILE A 61 14.81 11.94 -9.07
N TYR A 62 13.51 11.78 -9.26
CA TYR A 62 12.68 12.84 -9.86
C TYR A 62 12.20 13.90 -8.87
N ASP A 63 12.27 13.63 -7.55
CA ASP A 63 11.85 14.57 -6.49
C ASP A 63 12.96 15.50 -6.00
N VAL A 64 14.14 15.48 -6.58
CA VAL A 64 15.30 16.28 -6.12
C VAL A 64 14.97 17.76 -5.90
N VAL A 65 14.14 18.37 -6.77
CA VAL A 65 13.75 19.78 -6.68
C VAL A 65 12.79 20.01 -5.51
N ALA A 66 11.73 19.22 -5.41
CA ALA A 66 10.75 19.31 -4.33
C ALA A 66 11.39 19.00 -2.97
N ASP A 67 12.24 17.97 -2.89
CA ASP A 67 12.90 17.51 -1.68
C ASP A 67 13.95 18.49 -1.14
N LYS A 68 14.49 19.39 -1.98
CA LYS A 68 15.35 20.51 -1.51
C LYS A 68 14.63 21.39 -0.50
N ILE A 69 13.32 21.52 -0.61
CA ILE A 69 12.48 22.35 0.26
C ILE A 69 11.81 21.50 1.32
N ASN A 70 11.10 20.44 0.90
CA ASN A 70 10.27 19.65 1.80
C ASN A 70 11.09 18.82 2.80
N LYS A 71 12.27 18.32 2.37
CA LYS A 71 13.11 17.38 3.14
C LYS A 71 14.61 17.69 3.04
N ALA A 72 14.99 18.96 3.07
CA ALA A 72 16.38 19.43 2.85
C ALA A 72 17.45 18.62 3.60
N LYS A 73 17.21 18.29 4.89
CA LYS A 73 18.15 17.52 5.73
C LYS A 73 18.11 16.01 5.52
N LYS A 74 17.05 15.46 4.87
CA LYS A 74 16.83 14.02 4.69
C LYS A 74 16.99 13.58 3.24
N ARG A 75 17.23 14.50 2.31
CA ARG A 75 17.45 14.21 0.90
C ARG A 75 18.70 13.32 0.72
N ILE A 76 18.58 12.26 -0.06
CA ILE A 76 19.65 11.27 -0.26
C ILE A 76 20.30 11.47 -1.64
N VAL A 77 19.49 11.53 -2.69
CA VAL A 77 19.96 11.72 -4.08
C VAL A 77 20.49 13.15 -4.26
N GLY A 78 21.70 13.24 -4.79
CA GLY A 78 22.43 14.50 -4.99
C GLY A 78 23.11 15.04 -3.72
N ILE A 79 23.12 14.29 -2.59
CA ILE A 79 23.92 14.59 -1.39
C ILE A 79 24.78 13.38 -1.01
N SER A 80 24.16 12.24 -0.69
CA SER A 80 24.84 11.05 -0.19
C SER A 80 25.02 9.97 -1.26
N VAL A 81 24.18 10.00 -2.29
CA VAL A 81 24.18 9.10 -3.45
C VAL A 81 24.05 9.96 -4.69
N ASP A 82 24.96 9.82 -5.64
CA ASP A 82 24.89 10.55 -6.90
C ASP A 82 23.75 10.00 -7.78
N GLU A 83 23.35 10.78 -8.78
CA GLU A 83 22.23 10.40 -9.66
C GLU A 83 22.54 9.17 -10.52
N LYS A 84 23.80 8.97 -10.94
CA LYS A 84 24.21 7.80 -11.73
C LYS A 84 24.12 6.53 -10.89
N GLN A 85 24.61 6.58 -9.65
CA GLN A 85 24.50 5.46 -8.70
C GLN A 85 23.02 5.16 -8.39
N ALA A 86 22.19 6.18 -8.15
CA ALA A 86 20.77 6.00 -7.91
C ALA A 86 20.08 5.34 -9.11
N LYS A 87 20.37 5.76 -10.33
CA LYS A 87 19.85 5.13 -11.56
C LYS A 87 20.29 3.67 -11.68
N LEU A 88 21.55 3.36 -11.41
CA LEU A 88 22.04 1.98 -11.42
C LEU A 88 21.31 1.11 -10.42
N ILE A 89 21.15 1.60 -9.18
CA ILE A 89 20.37 0.91 -8.13
C ILE A 89 18.92 0.66 -8.58
N TYR A 90 18.27 1.68 -9.14
CA TYR A 90 16.92 1.56 -9.68
C TYR A 90 16.81 0.44 -10.72
N PHE A 91 17.68 0.45 -11.73
CA PHE A 91 17.66 -0.57 -12.79
C PHE A 91 17.93 -1.96 -12.22
N THR A 92 18.95 -2.11 -11.37
CA THR A 92 19.29 -3.40 -10.76
C THR A 92 18.11 -3.95 -9.96
N LEU A 93 17.51 -3.17 -9.07
CA LEU A 93 16.38 -3.60 -8.25
C LEU A 93 15.18 -3.98 -9.11
N THR A 94 14.79 -3.11 -10.05
CA THR A 94 13.62 -3.31 -10.90
C THR A 94 13.77 -4.52 -11.81
N PHE A 95 14.90 -4.66 -12.50
CA PHE A 95 15.11 -5.79 -13.42
C PHE A 95 15.29 -7.11 -12.67
N THR A 96 15.94 -7.12 -11.51
CA THR A 96 16.01 -8.33 -10.66
C THR A 96 14.62 -8.72 -10.17
N GLY A 97 13.79 -7.75 -9.73
CA GLY A 97 12.40 -8.01 -9.33
C GLY A 97 11.55 -8.56 -10.47
N LEU A 98 11.65 -7.97 -11.66
CA LEU A 98 10.98 -8.47 -12.86
C LEU A 98 11.47 -9.87 -13.26
N GLY A 99 12.77 -10.13 -13.17
CA GLY A 99 13.33 -11.46 -13.44
C GLY A 99 12.79 -12.54 -12.50
N LEU A 100 12.71 -12.24 -11.21
CA LEU A 100 12.11 -13.17 -10.22
C LEU A 100 10.61 -13.38 -10.47
N GLY A 101 9.86 -12.31 -10.81
CA GLY A 101 8.46 -12.42 -11.19
C GLY A 101 8.26 -13.27 -12.45
N PHE A 102 9.12 -13.12 -13.46
CA PHE A 102 9.10 -13.94 -14.67
C PHE A 102 9.37 -15.42 -14.36
N ILE A 103 10.39 -15.72 -13.55
CA ILE A 103 10.69 -17.09 -13.13
C ILE A 103 9.51 -17.69 -12.38
N LEU A 104 8.95 -16.96 -11.41
CA LEU A 104 7.80 -17.43 -10.63
C LEU A 104 6.63 -17.82 -11.51
N THR A 105 6.20 -16.94 -12.41
CA THR A 105 5.01 -17.16 -13.23
C THR A 105 5.17 -18.30 -14.24
N ASN A 106 6.40 -18.54 -14.71
CA ASN A 106 6.71 -19.71 -15.53
C ASN A 106 6.73 -21.01 -14.71
N LEU A 107 7.28 -20.98 -13.48
CA LEU A 107 7.24 -22.13 -12.57
C LEU A 107 5.82 -22.54 -12.17
N MET A 108 4.91 -21.57 -12.09
CA MET A 108 3.48 -21.82 -11.82
C MET A 108 2.71 -22.31 -13.05
N ALA A 109 3.33 -22.36 -14.25
CA ALA A 109 2.65 -22.59 -15.53
C ALA A 109 1.57 -21.54 -15.87
N HIS A 110 1.62 -20.35 -15.27
CA HIS A 110 0.72 -19.23 -15.52
C HIS A 110 1.48 -17.97 -15.99
N PRO A 111 2.15 -17.97 -17.15
CA PRO A 111 3.05 -16.89 -17.59
C PRO A 111 2.34 -15.53 -17.75
N ILE A 112 1.03 -15.53 -17.99
CA ILE A 112 0.23 -14.30 -18.11
C ILE A 112 0.27 -13.46 -16.83
N TYR A 113 0.47 -14.06 -15.66
CA TYR A 113 0.56 -13.34 -14.38
C TYR A 113 1.79 -12.45 -14.28
N PHE A 114 2.77 -12.61 -15.17
CA PHE A 114 3.90 -11.70 -15.26
C PHE A 114 3.47 -10.24 -15.53
N ILE A 115 2.30 -10.04 -16.14
CA ILE A 115 1.73 -8.71 -16.41
C ILE A 115 1.59 -7.86 -15.14
N TYR A 116 1.29 -8.47 -13.98
CA TYR A 116 1.16 -7.72 -12.71
C TYR A 116 2.47 -7.07 -12.28
N PHE A 117 3.61 -7.72 -12.48
CA PHE A 117 4.93 -7.17 -12.18
C PHE A 117 5.33 -6.10 -13.20
N LEU A 118 5.06 -6.31 -14.49
CA LEU A 118 5.31 -5.32 -15.54
C LEU A 118 4.50 -4.05 -15.32
N LEU A 119 3.19 -4.19 -15.08
CA LEU A 119 2.31 -3.04 -14.83
C LEU A 119 2.72 -2.31 -13.55
N SER A 120 3.10 -3.01 -12.48
CA SER A 120 3.56 -2.38 -11.24
C SER A 120 4.84 -1.58 -11.46
N ALA A 121 5.86 -2.17 -12.10
CA ALA A 121 7.13 -1.49 -12.38
C ALA A 121 6.94 -0.29 -13.32
N GLY A 122 6.17 -0.47 -14.41
CA GLY A 122 5.83 0.58 -15.35
C GLY A 122 5.05 1.73 -14.71
N SER A 123 4.05 1.40 -13.88
CA SER A 123 3.24 2.39 -13.15
C SER A 123 4.07 3.21 -12.18
N LEU A 124 5.00 2.60 -11.44
CA LEU A 124 5.92 3.30 -10.53
C LEU A 124 6.84 4.25 -11.28
N TYR A 125 7.36 3.86 -12.45
CA TYR A 125 8.15 4.74 -13.30
C TYR A 125 7.33 5.91 -13.84
N LEU A 126 6.14 5.63 -14.41
CA LEU A 126 5.24 6.65 -14.93
C LEU A 126 4.78 7.62 -13.84
N TYR A 127 4.48 7.09 -12.65
CA TYR A 127 4.18 7.90 -11.47
C TYR A 127 5.30 8.88 -11.17
N ALA A 128 6.52 8.39 -10.98
CA ALA A 128 7.65 9.20 -10.59
C ALA A 128 7.98 10.30 -11.61
N ARG A 129 7.87 10.00 -12.90
CA ARG A 129 8.27 10.90 -13.98
C ARG A 129 7.18 11.90 -14.39
N PHE A 130 5.92 11.46 -14.43
CA PHE A 130 4.83 12.21 -15.06
C PHE A 130 3.63 12.41 -14.16
N ILE A 131 3.09 11.32 -13.56
CA ILE A 131 1.74 11.28 -13.01
C ILE A 131 1.62 12.03 -11.70
N LYS A 132 2.64 11.97 -10.83
CA LYS A 132 2.64 12.64 -9.52
C LYS A 132 2.47 14.17 -9.58
N LYS A 133 2.66 14.76 -10.76
CA LYS A 133 2.49 16.20 -10.98
C LYS A 133 1.03 16.63 -11.09
N TYR A 134 0.11 15.68 -11.24
CA TYR A 134 -1.30 15.97 -11.47
C TYR A 134 -2.13 15.67 -10.22
N ALA A 135 -3.09 16.56 -9.96
CA ALA A 135 -3.98 16.46 -8.82
C ALA A 135 -4.71 15.10 -8.81
N LEU A 136 -4.71 14.44 -7.68
CA LEU A 136 -5.42 13.19 -7.38
C LEU A 136 -4.96 11.95 -8.15
N ILE A 137 -4.57 12.05 -9.43
CA ILE A 137 -4.23 10.89 -10.26
C ILE A 137 -3.01 10.16 -9.70
N GLY A 138 -2.00 10.90 -9.23
CA GLY A 138 -0.83 10.31 -8.57
C GLY A 138 -1.19 9.57 -7.29
N ASN A 139 -2.02 10.18 -6.45
CA ASN A 139 -2.48 9.58 -5.19
C ASN A 139 -3.29 8.30 -5.43
N LEU A 140 -4.19 8.32 -6.42
CA LEU A 140 -4.96 7.14 -6.83
C LEU A 140 -4.05 6.01 -7.31
N LEU A 141 -3.07 6.30 -8.17
CA LEU A 141 -2.18 5.28 -8.70
C LEU A 141 -1.35 4.60 -7.61
N VAL A 142 -0.75 5.39 -6.69
CA VAL A 142 0.00 4.82 -5.56
C VAL A 142 -0.92 3.98 -4.66
N SER A 143 -2.12 4.45 -4.40
CA SER A 143 -3.10 3.75 -3.57
C SER A 143 -3.54 2.42 -4.21
N ILE A 144 -3.76 2.40 -5.53
CA ILE A 144 -4.05 1.18 -6.29
C ILE A 144 -2.89 0.19 -6.17
N LEU A 145 -1.65 0.63 -6.33
CA LEU A 145 -0.48 -0.23 -6.22
C LEU A 145 -0.32 -0.83 -4.81
N VAL A 146 -0.64 -0.05 -3.76
CA VAL A 146 -0.64 -0.58 -2.38
C VAL A 146 -1.77 -1.59 -2.18
N GLY A 147 -2.99 -1.30 -2.61
CA GLY A 147 -4.09 -2.27 -2.58
C GLY A 147 -3.77 -3.55 -3.36
N LEU A 148 -3.20 -3.41 -4.56
CA LEU A 148 -2.76 -4.54 -5.38
C LEU A 148 -1.68 -5.37 -4.67
N SER A 149 -0.73 -4.75 -3.96
CA SER A 149 0.31 -5.49 -3.23
C SER A 149 -0.27 -6.41 -2.13
N VAL A 150 -1.43 -6.06 -1.56
CA VAL A 150 -2.21 -6.90 -0.64
C VAL A 150 -2.86 -8.06 -1.39
N ILE A 151 -3.46 -7.78 -2.54
CA ILE A 151 -4.22 -8.76 -3.33
C ILE A 151 -3.29 -9.75 -4.06
N LEU A 152 -2.02 -9.41 -4.29
CA LEU A 152 -1.10 -10.27 -5.03
C LEU A 152 -0.96 -11.68 -4.42
N VAL A 153 -0.85 -11.80 -3.09
CA VAL A 153 -0.71 -13.11 -2.45
C VAL A 153 -1.95 -13.98 -2.69
N PRO A 154 -3.17 -13.55 -2.33
CA PRO A 154 -4.37 -14.35 -2.60
C PRO A 154 -4.61 -14.57 -4.10
N LEU A 155 -4.23 -13.63 -4.96
CA LEU A 155 -4.33 -13.79 -6.41
C LEU A 155 -3.45 -14.94 -6.93
N PHE A 156 -2.23 -15.08 -6.42
CA PHE A 156 -1.28 -16.12 -6.82
C PHE A 156 -1.50 -17.45 -6.09
N GLU A 157 -2.15 -17.43 -4.92
CA GLU A 157 -2.43 -18.63 -4.12
C GLU A 157 -3.76 -19.28 -4.47
N LEU A 158 -4.83 -18.47 -4.54
CA LEU A 158 -6.19 -18.97 -4.58
C LEU A 158 -6.70 -19.12 -6.01
N VAL A 159 -6.47 -18.13 -6.88
CA VAL A 159 -7.09 -18.10 -8.21
C VAL A 159 -6.62 -19.24 -9.13
N PRO A 160 -5.32 -19.61 -9.17
CA PRO A 160 -4.89 -20.73 -10.01
C PRO A 160 -5.36 -22.10 -9.50
N ALA A 161 -5.73 -22.21 -8.22
CA ALA A 161 -6.22 -23.44 -7.61
C ALA A 161 -7.74 -23.66 -7.79
N ILE A 162 -8.47 -22.69 -8.37
CA ILE A 162 -9.90 -22.80 -8.61
C ILE A 162 -10.21 -23.96 -9.57
N ASN A 163 -11.13 -24.83 -9.17
CA ASN A 163 -11.66 -25.91 -9.97
C ASN A 163 -13.17 -26.05 -9.73
N THR A 164 -13.81 -27.01 -10.38
CA THR A 164 -15.28 -27.19 -10.30
C THR A 164 -15.79 -27.64 -8.92
N SER A 165 -14.93 -28.21 -8.07
CA SER A 165 -15.32 -28.72 -6.75
C SER A 165 -15.11 -27.72 -5.61
N ASN A 166 -14.24 -26.69 -5.78
CA ASN A 166 -13.86 -25.76 -4.73
C ASN A 166 -14.12 -24.28 -5.09
N ASN A 167 -14.86 -24.01 -6.17
CA ASN A 167 -15.01 -22.68 -6.74
C ASN A 167 -15.66 -21.68 -5.76
N GLU A 168 -16.68 -22.10 -5.00
CA GLU A 168 -17.38 -21.20 -4.08
C GLU A 168 -16.48 -20.79 -2.89
N GLU A 169 -15.82 -21.76 -2.29
CA GLU A 169 -14.91 -21.56 -1.15
C GLU A 169 -13.70 -20.69 -1.54
N GLN A 170 -13.06 -21.02 -2.66
CA GLN A 170 -11.91 -20.30 -3.18
C GLN A 170 -12.24 -18.84 -3.52
N LEU A 171 -13.36 -18.60 -4.22
CA LEU A 171 -13.81 -17.26 -4.54
C LEU A 171 -14.25 -16.51 -3.28
N GLY A 172 -14.93 -17.17 -2.34
CA GLY A 172 -15.30 -16.58 -1.06
C GLY A 172 -14.08 -16.07 -0.29
N ALA A 173 -13.05 -16.92 -0.15
CA ALA A 173 -11.79 -16.55 0.48
C ALA A 173 -11.11 -15.39 -0.26
N PHE A 174 -11.05 -15.44 -1.60
CA PHE A 174 -10.46 -14.37 -2.39
C PHE A 174 -11.17 -13.03 -2.19
N MET A 175 -12.51 -13.00 -2.10
CA MET A 175 -13.31 -11.79 -1.87
C MET A 175 -13.04 -11.15 -0.50
N VAL A 176 -12.76 -11.93 0.54
CA VAL A 176 -12.33 -11.40 1.85
C VAL A 176 -11.03 -10.60 1.70
N PHE A 177 -10.04 -11.14 0.99
CA PHE A 177 -8.76 -10.43 0.79
C PHE A 177 -8.89 -9.23 -0.17
N ILE A 178 -9.82 -9.25 -1.12
CA ILE A 178 -10.18 -8.07 -1.91
C ILE A 178 -10.65 -6.93 -0.99
N SER A 179 -11.50 -7.24 0.01
CA SER A 179 -11.97 -6.24 0.97
C SER A 179 -10.81 -5.61 1.77
N VAL A 180 -9.83 -6.42 2.17
CA VAL A 180 -8.60 -5.94 2.83
C VAL A 180 -7.77 -5.04 1.88
N GLY A 181 -7.65 -5.42 0.61
CA GLY A 181 -6.97 -4.62 -0.41
C GLY A 181 -7.65 -3.27 -0.67
N ILE A 182 -8.98 -3.25 -0.71
CA ILE A 182 -9.78 -2.01 -0.84
C ILE A 182 -9.57 -1.11 0.39
N PHE A 183 -9.54 -1.67 1.59
CA PHE A 183 -9.23 -0.92 2.80
C PHE A 183 -7.81 -0.32 2.76
N ALA A 184 -6.80 -1.10 2.36
CA ALA A 184 -5.43 -0.63 2.20
C ALA A 184 -5.31 0.50 1.15
N PHE A 185 -6.00 0.35 0.02
CA PHE A 185 -6.15 1.41 -0.99
C PHE A 185 -6.71 2.70 -0.38
N ALA A 186 -7.82 2.59 0.34
CA ALA A 186 -8.55 3.74 0.87
C ALA A 186 -7.74 4.50 1.93
N ILE A 187 -7.10 3.80 2.87
CA ILE A 187 -6.23 4.43 3.88
C ILE A 187 -5.00 5.07 3.23
N THR A 188 -4.42 4.41 2.21
CA THR A 188 -3.28 4.98 1.48
C THR A 188 -3.69 6.26 0.76
N LEU A 189 -4.87 6.31 0.14
CA LEU A 189 -5.36 7.50 -0.55
C LEU A 189 -5.46 8.70 0.39
N ILE A 190 -6.06 8.52 1.57
CA ILE A 190 -6.11 9.60 2.57
C ILE A 190 -4.70 10.02 2.97
N ARG A 191 -3.83 9.06 3.24
CA ARG A 191 -2.47 9.34 3.69
C ARG A 191 -1.65 10.09 2.63
N GLU A 192 -1.78 9.78 1.36
CA GLU A 192 -1.09 10.49 0.28
C GLU A 192 -1.66 11.92 0.11
N LEU A 193 -2.99 12.12 0.25
CA LEU A 193 -3.57 13.47 0.28
C LEU A 193 -3.06 14.31 1.45
N VAL A 194 -2.95 13.73 2.64
CA VAL A 194 -2.38 14.41 3.82
C VAL A 194 -0.92 14.78 3.59
N LYS A 195 -0.14 13.92 2.95
CA LYS A 195 1.25 14.23 2.60
C LYS A 195 1.38 15.34 1.55
N ASP A 196 0.50 15.38 0.56
CA ASP A 196 0.51 16.46 -0.42
C ASP A 196 0.25 17.81 0.26
N ILE A 197 -0.61 17.86 1.30
CA ILE A 197 -0.80 19.08 2.10
C ILE A 197 0.48 19.41 2.89
N GLU A 198 1.14 18.41 3.47
CA GLU A 198 2.40 18.57 4.21
C GLU A 198 3.53 19.11 3.30
N ASP A 199 3.56 18.67 2.04
CA ASP A 199 4.63 18.92 1.08
C ASP A 199 4.33 20.05 0.08
N ILE A 200 3.22 20.80 0.25
CA ILE A 200 2.70 21.83 -0.67
C ILE A 200 3.74 22.86 -1.13
N GLN A 201 4.66 23.26 -0.24
CA GLN A 201 5.67 24.29 -0.56
C GLN A 201 6.69 23.82 -1.59
N GLY A 202 7.25 22.62 -1.40
CA GLY A 202 8.21 22.06 -2.32
C GLY A 202 7.58 21.63 -3.65
N ASP A 203 6.35 21.12 -3.60
CA ASP A 203 5.60 20.73 -4.79
C ASP A 203 5.27 21.95 -5.67
N HIS A 204 4.90 23.07 -5.05
CA HIS A 204 4.67 24.33 -5.76
C HIS A 204 5.92 24.81 -6.47
N VAL A 205 7.09 24.81 -5.80
CA VAL A 205 8.36 25.21 -6.41
C VAL A 205 8.81 24.24 -7.50
N ALA A 206 8.48 22.94 -7.36
CA ALA A 206 8.75 21.95 -8.41
C ALA A 206 7.79 22.06 -9.62
N GLY A 207 6.79 22.96 -9.57
CA GLY A 207 5.81 23.16 -10.62
C GLY A 207 4.75 22.05 -10.69
N TYR A 208 4.53 21.32 -9.60
CA TYR A 208 3.48 20.30 -9.50
C TYR A 208 2.11 20.96 -9.31
N LYS A 209 1.07 20.26 -9.77
CA LYS A 209 -0.33 20.69 -9.62
C LYS A 209 -1.08 19.67 -8.75
N THR A 210 -0.54 19.40 -7.54
CA THR A 210 -1.18 18.51 -6.57
C THR A 210 -2.50 19.09 -6.07
N LEU A 211 -3.35 18.25 -5.47
CA LEU A 211 -4.70 18.67 -5.07
C LEU A 211 -4.70 19.89 -4.13
N PRO A 212 -3.82 19.98 -3.11
CA PRO A 212 -3.76 21.15 -2.23
C PRO A 212 -3.24 22.43 -2.94
N ILE A 213 -2.49 22.31 -4.02
CA ILE A 213 -2.08 23.46 -4.84
C ILE A 213 -3.26 23.98 -5.66
N VAL A 214 -4.11 23.07 -6.18
CA VAL A 214 -5.26 23.43 -7.04
C VAL A 214 -6.44 23.93 -6.22
N LEU A 215 -6.81 23.22 -5.14
CA LEU A 215 -8.00 23.51 -4.33
C LEU A 215 -7.71 24.33 -3.06
N GLY A 216 -6.46 24.38 -2.64
CA GLY A 216 -6.04 24.93 -1.35
C GLY A 216 -5.96 23.84 -0.27
N ALA A 217 -5.02 24.02 0.68
CA ALA A 217 -4.73 23.03 1.73
C ALA A 217 -5.97 22.69 2.59
N GLN A 218 -6.75 23.70 3.01
CA GLN A 218 -7.91 23.49 3.87
C GLN A 218 -9.05 22.72 3.19
N ARG A 219 -9.31 22.99 1.91
CA ARG A 219 -10.32 22.24 1.14
C ARG A 219 -9.89 20.79 0.93
N THR A 220 -8.61 20.54 0.67
CA THR A 220 -8.04 19.19 0.55
C THR A 220 -8.13 18.43 1.87
N ALA A 221 -7.86 19.08 3.00
CA ALA A 221 -8.01 18.48 4.33
C ALA A 221 -9.47 18.09 4.60
N ARG A 222 -10.44 18.98 4.32
CA ARG A 222 -11.88 18.65 4.44
C ARG A 222 -12.31 17.52 3.51
N PHE A 223 -11.80 17.48 2.28
CA PHE A 223 -12.04 16.36 1.37
C PHE A 223 -11.50 15.04 1.95
N SER A 224 -10.30 15.07 2.54
CA SER A 224 -9.73 13.90 3.23
C SER A 224 -10.59 13.46 4.43
N VAL A 225 -11.21 14.40 5.18
CA VAL A 225 -12.16 14.07 6.25
C VAL A 225 -13.40 13.35 5.69
N VAL A 226 -13.98 13.85 4.60
CA VAL A 226 -15.16 13.20 3.98
C VAL A 226 -14.82 11.76 3.55
N LEU A 227 -13.67 11.55 2.90
CA LEU A 227 -13.20 10.22 2.53
C LEU A 227 -13.01 9.33 3.78
N THR A 228 -12.45 9.88 4.86
CA THR A 228 -12.25 9.12 6.11
C THR A 228 -13.60 8.70 6.73
N LEU A 229 -14.60 9.58 6.71
CA LEU A 229 -15.95 9.26 7.19
C LEU A 229 -16.61 8.16 6.35
N ILE A 230 -16.45 8.19 5.04
CA ILE A 230 -16.93 7.11 4.14
C ILE A 230 -16.27 5.78 4.54
N ILE A 231 -14.96 5.77 4.79
CA ILE A 231 -14.24 4.55 5.18
C ILE A 231 -14.71 4.06 6.55
N ILE A 232 -14.89 4.95 7.53
CA ILE A 232 -15.44 4.60 8.85
C ILE A 232 -16.81 3.94 8.69
N THR A 233 -17.71 4.54 7.89
CA THR A 233 -19.05 4.01 7.66
C THR A 233 -19.00 2.63 7.01
N PHE A 234 -18.17 2.47 5.97
CA PHE A 234 -18.05 1.19 5.27
C PHE A 234 -17.41 0.11 6.16
N THR A 235 -16.34 0.47 6.91
CA THR A 235 -15.70 -0.45 7.86
C THR A 235 -16.67 -0.86 8.98
N SER A 236 -17.46 0.07 9.50
CA SER A 236 -18.49 -0.23 10.51
C SER A 236 -19.56 -1.17 9.95
N TRP A 237 -20.08 -0.87 8.76
CA TRP A 237 -21.04 -1.74 8.09
C TRP A 237 -20.47 -3.15 7.88
N TYR A 238 -19.26 -3.28 7.33
CA TYR A 238 -18.60 -4.57 7.14
C TYR A 238 -18.44 -5.34 8.45
N THR A 239 -18.01 -4.65 9.51
CA THR A 239 -17.82 -5.25 10.85
C THR A 239 -19.12 -5.80 11.41
N PHE A 240 -20.22 -5.05 11.31
CA PHE A 240 -21.52 -5.51 11.80
C PHE A 240 -22.13 -6.61 10.92
N THR A 241 -21.86 -6.62 9.62
CA THR A 241 -22.42 -7.62 8.72
C THR A 241 -21.70 -8.96 8.81
N PHE A 242 -20.38 -8.96 8.92
CA PHE A 242 -19.56 -10.18 8.79
C PHE A 242 -18.85 -10.61 10.07
N LEU A 243 -18.75 -9.75 11.09
CA LEU A 243 -17.96 -10.04 12.30
C LEU A 243 -18.80 -9.96 13.59
N TYR A 244 -20.12 -9.72 13.48
CA TYR A 244 -20.96 -9.41 14.62
C TYR A 244 -20.93 -10.48 15.73
N ASP A 245 -20.90 -11.74 15.37
CA ASP A 245 -20.90 -12.86 16.29
C ASP A 245 -19.59 -12.99 17.07
N TYR A 246 -18.47 -12.54 16.48
CA TYR A 246 -17.17 -12.57 17.13
C TYR A 246 -16.80 -11.23 17.79
N LYS A 247 -17.29 -11.03 19.02
CA LYS A 247 -17.20 -9.76 19.76
C LYS A 247 -15.77 -9.21 19.91
N ILE A 248 -14.75 -10.09 19.97
CA ILE A 248 -13.33 -9.68 20.06
C ILE A 248 -12.89 -8.99 18.75
N ALA A 249 -13.30 -9.53 17.59
CA ALA A 249 -12.98 -8.90 16.31
C ALA A 249 -13.69 -7.54 16.18
N VAL A 250 -14.97 -7.48 16.55
CA VAL A 250 -15.73 -6.22 16.56
C VAL A 250 -15.03 -5.18 17.43
N ALA A 251 -14.72 -5.51 18.69
CA ALA A 251 -14.02 -4.60 19.60
C ALA A 251 -12.67 -4.17 19.05
N THR A 252 -11.88 -5.11 18.48
CA THR A 252 -10.56 -4.80 17.90
C THR A 252 -10.68 -3.83 16.74
N VAL A 253 -11.60 -4.03 15.80
CA VAL A 253 -11.81 -3.10 14.68
C VAL A 253 -12.24 -1.71 15.18
N PHE A 254 -13.15 -1.65 16.15
CA PHE A 254 -13.61 -0.37 16.71
C PHE A 254 -12.48 0.40 17.39
N PHE A 255 -11.73 -0.22 18.29
CA PHE A 255 -10.71 0.49 19.06
C PHE A 255 -9.41 0.73 18.28
N ALA A 256 -9.01 -0.21 17.41
CA ALA A 256 -7.72 -0.13 16.74
C ALA A 256 -7.78 0.49 15.33
N ILE A 257 -8.97 0.59 14.72
CA ILE A 257 -9.16 1.17 13.38
C ILE A 257 -10.13 2.34 13.40
N ILE A 258 -11.40 2.13 13.78
CA ILE A 258 -12.45 3.15 13.68
C ILE A 258 -12.17 4.34 14.63
N GLY A 259 -11.81 4.07 15.88
CA GLY A 259 -11.44 5.11 16.85
C GLY A 259 -10.29 6.00 16.37
N PRO A 260 -9.13 5.43 16.00
CA PRO A 260 -8.03 6.22 15.44
C PRO A 260 -8.37 6.95 14.13
N LEU A 261 -9.23 6.42 13.26
CA LEU A 261 -9.73 7.14 12.08
C LEU A 261 -10.59 8.35 12.48
N GLY A 262 -11.48 8.19 13.47
CA GLY A 262 -12.27 9.30 14.03
C GLY A 262 -11.39 10.40 14.62
N TYR A 263 -10.31 10.01 15.33
CA TYR A 263 -9.31 10.96 15.80
C TYR A 263 -8.61 11.68 14.63
N CYS A 264 -8.26 10.98 13.56
CA CYS A 264 -7.70 11.59 12.35
C CYS A 264 -8.67 12.63 11.75
N CYS A 265 -9.98 12.34 11.69
CA CYS A 265 -10.99 13.29 11.22
C CYS A 265 -10.97 14.60 12.03
N SER A 266 -10.98 14.50 13.37
CA SER A 266 -10.96 15.69 14.22
C SER A 266 -9.68 16.54 14.02
N LYS A 267 -8.54 15.86 13.91
CA LYS A 267 -7.27 16.56 13.67
C LYS A 267 -7.16 17.18 12.29
N LEU A 268 -7.62 16.50 11.24
CA LEU A 268 -7.61 17.04 9.87
C LEU A 268 -8.55 18.23 9.69
N TRP A 269 -9.66 18.27 10.42
CA TRP A 269 -10.61 19.38 10.34
C TRP A 269 -9.99 20.70 10.78
N GLU A 270 -9.13 20.67 11.80
CA GLU A 270 -8.49 21.82 12.44
C GLU A 270 -7.04 22.03 12.01
N ALA A 271 -6.45 21.07 11.25
CA ALA A 271 -5.03 21.09 10.94
C ALA A 271 -4.60 22.33 10.18
N THR A 272 -3.70 23.09 10.77
CA THR A 272 -3.08 24.28 10.17
C THR A 272 -1.56 24.16 10.10
N LYS A 273 -0.96 23.30 10.91
CA LYS A 273 0.50 23.14 11.04
C LYS A 273 0.99 21.85 10.39
N LYS A 274 2.18 21.93 9.78
CA LYS A 274 2.85 20.76 9.18
C LYS A 274 3.06 19.60 10.18
N SER A 275 3.33 19.92 11.47
CA SER A 275 3.50 18.89 12.50
C SER A 275 2.22 18.09 12.80
N GLU A 276 1.05 18.72 12.70
CA GLU A 276 -0.26 18.08 12.90
C GLU A 276 -0.56 17.11 11.75
N LEU A 277 -0.28 17.53 10.51
CA LEU A 277 -0.41 16.70 9.33
C LEU A 277 0.53 15.49 9.37
N SER A 278 1.78 15.71 9.78
CA SER A 278 2.77 14.64 9.95
C SER A 278 2.33 13.62 11.01
N HIS A 279 1.71 14.08 12.10
CA HIS A 279 1.13 13.22 13.14
C HIS A 279 -0.03 12.37 12.58
N VAL A 280 -0.97 12.97 11.85
CA VAL A 280 -2.06 12.23 11.19
C VAL A 280 -1.51 11.20 10.21
N SER A 281 -0.53 11.58 9.37
CA SER A 281 0.11 10.64 8.43
C SER A 281 0.77 9.46 9.15
N LEU A 282 1.34 9.67 10.35
CA LEU A 282 1.89 8.61 11.18
C LEU A 282 0.79 7.68 11.72
N ILE A 283 -0.32 8.23 12.22
CA ILE A 283 -1.44 7.43 12.73
C ILE A 283 -2.04 6.58 11.60
N LEU A 284 -2.26 7.14 10.42
CA LEU A 284 -2.74 6.38 9.26
C LEU A 284 -1.78 5.22 8.92
N LYS A 285 -0.46 5.43 9.03
CA LYS A 285 0.51 4.35 8.86
C LYS A 285 0.41 3.28 9.95
N VAL A 286 0.15 3.67 11.20
CA VAL A 286 -0.09 2.73 12.31
C VAL A 286 -1.37 1.93 12.06
N ILE A 287 -2.46 2.58 11.63
CA ILE A 287 -3.71 1.91 11.26
C ILE A 287 -3.48 0.85 10.18
N MET A 288 -2.68 1.16 9.15
CA MET A 288 -2.32 0.17 8.12
C MET A 288 -1.56 -1.03 8.72
N PHE A 289 -0.61 -0.78 9.60
CA PHE A 289 0.16 -1.85 10.25
C PHE A 289 -0.73 -2.72 11.15
N VAL A 290 -1.57 -2.10 11.97
CA VAL A 290 -2.54 -2.81 12.81
C VAL A 290 -3.53 -3.58 11.94
N GLY A 291 -4.01 -3.00 10.84
CA GLY A 291 -4.84 -3.67 9.86
C GLY A 291 -4.23 -4.97 9.33
N ILE A 292 -2.91 -4.97 9.07
CA ILE A 292 -2.19 -6.20 8.70
C ILE A 292 -2.21 -7.22 9.84
N CYS A 293 -1.91 -6.79 11.08
CA CYS A 293 -1.82 -7.68 12.23
C CYS A 293 -3.15 -8.36 12.60
N ILE A 294 -4.28 -7.73 12.30
CA ILE A 294 -5.60 -8.29 12.62
C ILE A 294 -6.16 -9.23 11.54
N ILE A 295 -5.51 -9.36 10.36
CA ILE A 295 -6.01 -10.22 9.28
C ILE A 295 -6.29 -11.66 9.77
N PRO A 296 -5.40 -12.35 10.52
CA PRO A 296 -5.70 -13.70 11.02
C PRO A 296 -6.92 -13.74 11.95
N LEU A 297 -7.11 -12.70 12.77
CA LEU A 297 -8.28 -12.58 13.62
C LEU A 297 -9.58 -12.42 12.81
N LEU A 298 -9.54 -11.63 11.71
CA LEU A 298 -10.68 -11.47 10.81
C LEU A 298 -11.03 -12.78 10.10
N ILE A 299 -10.03 -13.51 9.62
CA ILE A 299 -10.23 -14.82 8.99
C ILE A 299 -10.85 -15.79 9.98
N HIS A 300 -10.32 -15.86 11.21
CA HIS A 300 -10.90 -16.71 12.25
C HIS A 300 -12.36 -16.32 12.56
N ALA A 301 -12.68 -15.03 12.63
CA ALA A 301 -14.03 -14.56 12.88
C ALA A 301 -15.03 -14.87 11.74
N ILE A 302 -14.56 -14.91 10.49
CA ILE A 302 -15.41 -15.15 9.32
C ILE A 302 -15.68 -16.64 9.11
N TYR A 303 -14.67 -17.49 9.38
CA TYR A 303 -14.74 -18.92 9.02
C TYR A 303 -15.02 -19.84 10.21
N TYR A 304 -14.79 -19.40 11.47
CA TYR A 304 -14.84 -20.26 12.65
C TYR A 304 -15.64 -19.69 13.83
N ALA A 305 -16.18 -18.50 13.74
CA ALA A 305 -17.05 -17.91 14.75
C ALA A 305 -18.52 -17.97 14.32
#